data_a7091685f03b899b31d580bab2973f6c
#
_entry.id   a7091685f03b899b31d580bab2973f6c
#
_cell.length_a   1.000
_cell.length_b   1.000
_cell.length_c   1.000
_cell.angle_alpha   90.00
_cell.angle_beta   90.00
_cell.angle_gamma   90.00
#
_symmetry.space_group_name_H-M   'P 1'
#
loop_
_entity.id
_entity.type
_entity.pdbx_description
1 polymer ?
#
loop_
_entity_poly.entity_id
_entity_poly.type
_entity_poly.pdbx_seq_one_letter_code
_entity_poly.pdbx_strand_id
1 'polypeptide(L)'
;MKFSKLFQVLRRWQSEPSHLQKSQTLAALAVGSYRLDRPHETGVWETFDIEACGVLRVVGWTRSPWDSFDPLRVYVNGSPVPLLSRFQTYRPDLLPLTNSGFSGSSFEYGLPYETPIAELAIDSNGTRIWCERGELVVSRPAYDRLLSGDRVWHREQIYGVGTPSPVTSEVVLSLTQPLPAPILDFGCGIGALVRELRSREVEAYGLEIDRPAITNGILPEVAEFVTCYDGSFPLPYEDEHFSSVVSIEVLEHIPDYEKALAELARITRDRAAFTVPNINAIPLCFPHQVVPWHLLEATHFNFFNQASFQKTLERYFSEVQFAQIHPVTVNGTQFFTSLAAICRK
;
A
#
# COMPACT_ATOMS: atom_id res chain seq x y z
N MET A 1 32.82 1.90 9.12
CA MET A 1 32.56 1.84 10.58
C MET A 1 31.07 1.66 10.94
N LYS A 2 30.20 1.24 10.01
CA LYS A 2 28.74 1.04 10.24
C LYS A 2 28.33 -0.44 10.35
N PHE A 3 29.21 -1.38 10.04
CA PHE A 3 28.92 -2.83 10.09
C PHE A 3 28.91 -3.43 11.50
N SER A 4 29.55 -2.79 12.49
CA SER A 4 29.71 -3.34 13.83
C SER A 4 28.42 -3.29 14.68
N LYS A 5 27.56 -2.29 14.47
CA LYS A 5 26.33 -2.16 15.27
C LYS A 5 25.25 -3.21 14.90
N LEU A 6 25.16 -3.54 13.62
CA LEU A 6 24.18 -4.53 13.16
C LEU A 6 24.59 -5.95 13.60
N PHE A 7 25.89 -6.25 13.54
CA PHE A 7 26.42 -7.52 14.08
C PHE A 7 26.29 -7.62 15.60
N GLN A 8 26.34 -6.50 16.32
CA GLN A 8 26.08 -6.48 17.76
C GLN A 8 24.59 -6.74 18.08
N VAL A 9 23.67 -6.20 17.31
CA VAL A 9 22.25 -6.49 17.45
C VAL A 9 21.99 -7.96 17.13
N LEU A 10 22.49 -8.49 16.01
CA LEU A 10 22.30 -9.89 15.64
C LEU A 10 23.03 -10.88 16.58
N ARG A 11 24.23 -10.54 17.10
CA ARG A 11 24.93 -11.36 18.10
C ARG A 11 24.25 -11.36 19.47
N ARG A 12 23.62 -10.25 19.86
CA ARG A 12 22.85 -10.18 21.11
C ARG A 12 21.61 -11.11 21.09
N TRP A 13 21.12 -11.41 19.88
CA TRP A 13 19.99 -12.32 19.67
C TRP A 13 20.40 -13.80 19.51
N GLN A 14 21.65 -14.05 19.13
CA GLN A 14 22.18 -15.43 18.98
C GLN A 14 22.79 -16.02 20.25
N SER A 15 23.00 -15.24 21.29
CA SER A 15 23.74 -15.65 22.49
C SER A 15 22.89 -15.89 23.75
N GLU A 16 21.57 -15.80 23.69
CA GLU A 16 20.72 -16.21 24.79
C GLU A 16 20.17 -17.62 24.55
N PRO A 17 20.48 -18.58 25.45
CA PRO A 17 19.88 -19.91 25.38
C PRO A 17 18.37 -19.79 25.62
N SER A 18 17.61 -20.58 24.86
CA SER A 18 16.18 -20.75 24.98
C SER A 18 15.77 -21.10 26.43
N HIS A 19 15.63 -20.11 27.28
CA HIS A 19 14.86 -20.29 28.51
C HIS A 19 13.37 -20.23 28.10
N LEU A 20 12.80 -21.41 27.96
CA LEU A 20 11.38 -21.65 28.17
C LEU A 20 11.04 -21.07 29.56
N GLN A 21 10.61 -19.82 29.58
CA GLN A 21 10.14 -19.18 30.79
C GLN A 21 8.86 -19.85 31.26
N LYS A 22 8.95 -20.32 32.49
CA LYS A 22 7.85 -20.86 33.27
C LYS A 22 6.67 -19.89 33.34
N SER A 23 5.48 -20.46 33.10
CA SER A 23 4.20 -20.04 33.69
C SER A 23 4.02 -18.55 33.97
N GLN A 24 3.79 -17.78 32.91
CA GLN A 24 2.94 -16.62 33.02
C GLN A 24 1.51 -17.07 32.72
N THR A 25 0.58 -16.65 33.53
CA THR A 25 -0.87 -16.79 33.32
C THR A 25 -1.16 -16.53 31.86
N LEU A 26 -1.62 -17.54 31.13
CA LEU A 26 -1.95 -17.45 29.70
C LEU A 26 -2.85 -16.25 29.49
N ALA A 27 -2.33 -15.20 28.87
CA ALA A 27 -3.18 -14.16 28.34
C ALA A 27 -4.06 -14.82 27.29
N ALA A 28 -5.36 -14.84 27.53
CA ALA A 28 -6.30 -15.50 26.63
C ALA A 28 -6.09 -14.95 25.21
N LEU A 29 -6.04 -15.82 24.22
CA LEU A 29 -6.00 -15.44 22.81
C LEU A 29 -7.17 -14.48 22.54
N ALA A 30 -6.89 -13.28 22.06
CA ALA A 30 -7.86 -12.19 21.89
C ALA A 30 -7.58 -11.38 20.63
N VAL A 31 -8.55 -10.59 20.22
CA VAL A 31 -8.32 -9.51 19.24
C VAL A 31 -7.30 -8.53 19.82
N GLY A 32 -6.26 -8.21 19.06
CA GLY A 32 -5.18 -7.32 19.49
C GLY A 32 -3.87 -7.58 18.79
N SER A 33 -2.84 -6.86 19.24
CA SER A 33 -1.48 -6.93 18.69
C SER A 33 -0.58 -7.83 19.55
N TYR A 34 0.20 -8.64 18.85
CA TYR A 34 1.12 -9.61 19.43
C TYR A 34 2.53 -9.38 18.89
N ARG A 35 3.50 -9.56 19.76
CA ARG A 35 4.89 -9.42 19.40
C ARG A 35 5.47 -10.74 18.92
N LEU A 36 6.15 -10.74 17.78
CA LEU A 36 6.86 -11.90 17.25
C LEU A 36 8.36 -11.78 17.48
N ASP A 37 8.96 -10.68 17.06
CA ASP A 37 10.40 -10.40 17.12
C ASP A 37 11.25 -11.61 16.65
N ARG A 38 10.90 -12.21 15.51
CA ARG A 38 11.56 -13.41 14.98
C ARG A 38 12.38 -13.06 13.75
N PRO A 39 13.72 -13.22 13.82
CA PRO A 39 14.57 -13.07 12.64
C PRO A 39 14.28 -14.18 11.63
N HIS A 40 14.39 -13.81 10.35
CA HIS A 40 14.43 -14.74 9.23
C HIS A 40 15.65 -14.42 8.35
N GLU A 41 15.86 -15.15 7.27
CA GLU A 41 17.09 -15.11 6.47
C GLU A 41 17.48 -13.70 6.02
N THR A 42 16.51 -12.86 5.63
CA THR A 42 16.74 -11.53 5.07
C THR A 42 16.14 -10.38 5.87
N GLY A 43 15.49 -10.64 7.01
CA GLY A 43 14.82 -9.61 7.82
C GLY A 43 14.28 -10.10 9.15
N VAL A 44 13.19 -9.51 9.60
CA VAL A 44 12.55 -9.82 10.89
C VAL A 44 11.03 -9.82 10.73
N TRP A 45 10.35 -10.82 11.31
CA TRP A 45 8.93 -10.76 11.63
C TRP A 45 8.77 -10.03 12.95
N GLU A 46 8.12 -8.86 12.93
CA GLU A 46 8.05 -7.97 14.09
C GLU A 46 6.83 -8.25 14.95
N THR A 47 5.66 -8.21 14.36
CA THR A 47 4.38 -8.32 15.05
C THR A 47 3.36 -9.09 14.22
N PHE A 48 2.26 -9.47 14.86
CA PHE A 48 1.03 -9.77 14.16
C PHE A 48 -0.16 -9.18 14.92
N ASP A 49 -1.21 -8.89 14.19
CA ASP A 49 -2.45 -8.37 14.72
C ASP A 49 -3.59 -9.34 14.40
N ILE A 50 -4.45 -9.58 15.39
CA ILE A 50 -5.74 -10.24 15.18
C ILE A 50 -6.79 -9.14 15.18
N GLU A 51 -7.37 -8.89 14.02
CA GLU A 51 -8.38 -7.85 13.85
C GLU A 51 -9.78 -8.36 14.12
N ALA A 52 -10.65 -7.49 14.62
CA ALA A 52 -12.04 -7.82 14.90
C ALA A 52 -12.82 -8.26 13.65
N CYS A 53 -12.36 -7.88 12.46
CA CYS A 53 -12.94 -8.30 11.18
C CYS A 53 -12.50 -9.71 10.73
N GLY A 54 -11.77 -10.46 11.56
CA GLY A 54 -11.31 -11.82 11.24
C GLY A 54 -10.09 -11.87 10.33
N VAL A 55 -9.33 -10.80 10.25
CA VAL A 55 -8.03 -10.78 9.56
C VAL A 55 -6.93 -10.95 10.60
N LEU A 56 -6.01 -11.88 10.35
CA LEU A 56 -4.74 -11.95 11.03
C LEU A 56 -3.69 -11.37 10.11
N ARG A 57 -3.05 -10.28 10.53
CA ARG A 57 -2.01 -9.60 9.75
C ARG A 57 -0.66 -9.79 10.41
N VAL A 58 0.29 -10.43 9.72
CA VAL A 58 1.69 -10.52 10.15
C VAL A 58 2.49 -9.44 9.44
N VAL A 59 3.25 -8.69 10.22
CA VAL A 59 4.07 -7.57 9.74
C VAL A 59 5.54 -7.85 10.04
N GLY A 60 6.38 -7.51 9.11
CA GLY A 60 7.82 -7.60 9.22
C GLY A 60 8.52 -6.75 8.17
N TRP A 61 9.82 -7.00 7.99
CA TRP A 61 10.60 -6.33 6.96
C TRP A 61 11.70 -7.23 6.41
N THR A 62 12.19 -6.88 5.21
CA THR A 62 13.28 -7.58 4.54
C THR A 62 14.25 -6.57 3.90
N ARG A 63 15.51 -6.98 3.74
CA ARG A 63 16.54 -6.18 3.03
C ARG A 63 16.31 -6.13 1.53
N SER A 64 15.69 -7.16 0.99
CA SER A 64 15.33 -7.24 -0.42
C SER A 64 13.81 -7.24 -0.51
N PRO A 65 13.18 -6.06 -0.51
CA PRO A 65 11.72 -5.94 -0.43
C PRO A 65 10.99 -6.68 -1.56
N TRP A 66 11.67 -6.92 -2.66
CA TRP A 66 11.12 -7.54 -3.86
C TRP A 66 11.44 -9.04 -3.99
N ASP A 67 12.23 -9.60 -3.07
CA ASP A 67 12.51 -11.02 -3.08
C ASP A 67 11.24 -11.82 -2.74
N SER A 68 11.07 -12.95 -3.41
CA SER A 68 10.02 -13.90 -3.09
C SER A 68 10.32 -14.54 -1.74
N PHE A 69 9.58 -14.17 -0.71
CA PHE A 69 9.55 -14.96 0.50
C PHE A 69 8.75 -16.24 0.30
N ASP A 70 9.17 -17.30 0.96
CA ASP A 70 8.22 -18.33 1.31
C ASP A 70 7.20 -17.72 2.29
N PRO A 71 5.90 -17.74 1.94
CA PRO A 71 4.90 -17.13 2.80
C PRO A 71 4.88 -17.83 4.14
N LEU A 72 4.69 -17.06 5.18
CA LEU A 72 4.29 -17.58 6.48
C LEU A 72 3.06 -18.46 6.32
N ARG A 73 2.93 -19.46 7.17
CA ARG A 73 1.72 -20.29 7.25
C ARG A 73 1.06 -20.08 8.60
N VAL A 74 -0.21 -19.80 8.58
CA VAL A 74 -1.03 -19.66 9.78
C VAL A 74 -1.95 -20.86 9.90
N TYR A 75 -2.08 -21.40 11.10
CA TYR A 75 -2.92 -22.55 11.41
C TYR A 75 -3.89 -22.20 12.52
N VAL A 76 -5.13 -22.60 12.32
CA VAL A 76 -6.20 -22.54 13.32
C VAL A 76 -6.62 -23.96 13.65
N ASN A 77 -6.53 -24.36 14.91
CA ASN A 77 -6.86 -25.72 15.38
C ASN A 77 -6.16 -26.82 14.54
N GLY A 78 -4.89 -26.57 14.18
CA GLY A 78 -4.09 -27.47 13.36
C GLY A 78 -4.36 -27.42 11.86
N SER A 79 -5.37 -26.70 11.39
CA SER A 79 -5.69 -26.56 9.98
C SER A 79 -5.14 -25.26 9.40
N PRO A 80 -4.53 -25.27 8.20
CA PRO A 80 -4.04 -24.06 7.58
C PRO A 80 -5.19 -23.13 7.19
N VAL A 81 -4.99 -21.83 7.40
CA VAL A 81 -5.94 -20.81 6.95
C VAL A 81 -5.43 -20.12 5.68
N PRO A 82 -6.36 -19.62 4.83
CA PRO A 82 -5.98 -19.03 3.55
C PRO A 82 -5.21 -17.73 3.73
N LEU A 83 -4.15 -17.57 2.94
CA LEU A 83 -3.51 -16.28 2.71
C LEU A 83 -4.46 -15.45 1.81
N LEU A 84 -4.92 -14.31 2.31
CA LEU A 84 -5.82 -13.41 1.59
C LEU A 84 -5.04 -12.44 0.72
N SER A 85 -3.99 -11.85 1.28
CA SER A 85 -3.16 -10.88 0.58
C SER A 85 -1.74 -10.87 1.11
N ARG A 86 -0.84 -10.43 0.25
CA ARG A 86 0.57 -10.18 0.55
C ARG A 86 0.95 -8.88 -0.12
N PHE A 87 1.58 -7.96 0.63
CA PHE A 87 1.98 -6.69 0.06
C PHE A 87 3.16 -6.10 0.82
N GLN A 88 3.80 -5.13 0.19
CA GLN A 88 4.84 -4.33 0.82
C GLN A 88 4.24 -3.09 1.46
N THR A 89 4.90 -2.62 2.51
CA THR A 89 4.54 -1.40 3.22
C THR A 89 5.70 -0.41 3.20
N TYR A 90 5.35 0.86 3.22
CA TYR A 90 6.33 1.94 3.30
C TYR A 90 6.86 2.07 4.73
N ARG A 91 8.17 1.88 4.88
CA ARG A 91 8.89 1.89 6.17
C ARG A 91 10.15 2.76 6.05
N PRO A 92 9.99 4.10 6.11
CA PRO A 92 11.11 5.03 5.97
C PRO A 92 12.16 4.87 7.07
N ASP A 93 11.77 4.36 8.24
CA ASP A 93 12.67 4.03 9.34
C ASP A 93 13.71 2.94 8.98
N LEU A 94 13.41 2.11 7.98
CA LEU A 94 14.30 1.04 7.52
C LEU A 94 15.23 1.46 6.38
N LEU A 95 15.06 2.63 5.81
CA LEU A 95 15.89 3.15 4.72
C LEU A 95 17.40 3.01 4.96
N PRO A 96 17.92 3.31 6.17
CA PRO A 96 19.35 3.16 6.46
C PRO A 96 19.84 1.70 6.46
N LEU A 97 18.94 0.73 6.56
CA LEU A 97 19.25 -0.70 6.63
C LEU A 97 19.06 -1.41 5.29
N THR A 98 18.12 -0.95 4.49
CA THR A 98 17.63 -1.68 3.30
C THR A 98 17.84 -0.91 1.99
N ASN A 99 18.20 0.37 2.06
CA ASN A 99 18.28 1.29 0.92
C ASN A 99 16.94 1.44 0.16
N SER A 100 15.81 1.08 0.79
CA SER A 100 14.48 1.21 0.21
C SER A 100 13.47 1.56 1.30
N GLY A 101 12.60 2.53 1.02
CA GLY A 101 11.45 2.87 1.86
C GLY A 101 10.36 1.79 1.84
N PHE A 102 10.34 0.90 0.82
CA PHE A 102 9.35 -0.16 0.64
C PHE A 102 9.86 -1.52 1.11
N SER A 103 10.60 -1.57 2.18
CA SER A 103 11.14 -2.82 2.75
C SER A 103 10.25 -3.48 3.79
N GLY A 104 9.15 -2.87 4.18
CA GLY A 104 8.14 -3.51 5.01
C GLY A 104 7.39 -4.59 4.23
N SER A 105 7.00 -5.67 4.92
CA SER A 105 6.21 -6.77 4.37
C SER A 105 5.03 -7.06 5.27
N SER A 106 3.88 -7.30 4.67
CA SER A 106 2.64 -7.64 5.37
C SER A 106 1.97 -8.83 4.70
N PHE A 107 1.45 -9.74 5.53
CA PHE A 107 0.72 -10.93 5.10
C PHE A 107 -0.60 -10.98 5.86
N GLU A 108 -1.70 -11.10 5.14
CA GLU A 108 -3.04 -11.18 5.72
C GLU A 108 -3.65 -12.55 5.52
N TYR A 109 -4.20 -13.11 6.59
CA TYR A 109 -4.83 -14.42 6.64
C TYR A 109 -6.28 -14.30 7.11
N GLY A 110 -7.19 -15.09 6.51
CA GLY A 110 -8.59 -15.11 6.88
C GLY A 110 -8.85 -16.11 8.02
N LEU A 111 -9.18 -15.60 9.20
CA LEU A 111 -9.62 -16.44 10.33
C LEU A 111 -11.07 -16.92 10.12
N PRO A 112 -11.42 -18.11 10.59
CA PRO A 112 -12.80 -18.60 10.51
C PRO A 112 -13.72 -17.78 11.42
N TYR A 113 -14.88 -17.39 10.90
CA TYR A 113 -15.91 -16.71 11.67
C TYR A 113 -16.73 -17.70 12.51
N GLU A 114 -17.18 -17.25 13.67
CA GLU A 114 -18.15 -17.95 14.53
C GLU A 114 -17.70 -19.39 14.90
N THR A 115 -16.42 -19.66 14.76
CA THR A 115 -15.80 -20.95 15.08
C THR A 115 -14.82 -20.73 16.23
N PRO A 116 -14.90 -21.49 17.31
CA PRO A 116 -13.93 -21.40 18.40
C PRO A 116 -12.52 -21.70 17.91
N ILE A 117 -11.60 -20.77 18.15
CA ILE A 117 -10.16 -20.91 17.88
C ILE A 117 -9.50 -21.29 19.19
N ALA A 118 -9.30 -22.60 19.38
CA ALA A 118 -8.66 -23.16 20.57
C ALA A 118 -7.13 -23.10 20.49
N GLU A 119 -6.59 -23.11 19.27
CA GLU A 119 -5.15 -22.96 19.01
C GLU A 119 -4.92 -22.13 17.75
N LEU A 120 -4.06 -21.15 17.86
CA LEU A 120 -3.55 -20.35 16.74
C LEU A 120 -2.04 -20.51 16.67
N ALA A 121 -1.50 -20.75 15.48
CA ALA A 121 -0.09 -20.96 15.29
C ALA A 121 0.43 -20.32 14.00
N ILE A 122 1.69 -19.88 14.02
CA ILE A 122 2.37 -19.25 12.89
C ILE A 122 3.69 -20.00 12.65
N ASP A 123 3.87 -20.45 11.41
CA ASP A 123 5.09 -21.09 10.93
C ASP A 123 5.79 -20.18 9.91
N SER A 124 7.11 -20.19 9.93
CA SER A 124 7.97 -19.57 8.93
C SER A 124 9.00 -20.61 8.45
N ASN A 125 9.09 -20.82 7.14
CA ASN A 125 9.97 -21.83 6.54
C ASN A 125 9.85 -23.22 7.19
N GLY A 126 8.61 -23.65 7.47
CA GLY A 126 8.32 -24.93 8.11
C GLY A 126 8.67 -25.02 9.60
N THR A 127 9.12 -23.93 10.21
CA THR A 127 9.42 -23.86 11.65
C THR A 127 8.34 -23.07 12.37
N ARG A 128 7.84 -23.62 13.49
CA ARG A 128 6.89 -22.94 14.36
C ARG A 128 7.57 -21.74 15.03
N ILE A 129 7.13 -20.53 14.71
CA ILE A 129 7.67 -19.29 15.30
C ILE A 129 6.81 -18.73 16.42
N TRP A 130 5.52 -19.08 16.42
CA TRP A 130 4.58 -18.68 17.46
C TRP A 130 3.42 -19.69 17.57
N CYS A 131 2.92 -19.91 18.77
CA CYS A 131 1.74 -20.74 19.02
C CYS A 131 1.13 -20.35 20.37
N GLU A 132 -0.17 -20.12 20.37
CA GLU A 132 -0.94 -19.81 21.58
C GLU A 132 -2.23 -20.62 21.59
N ARG A 133 -2.67 -20.99 22.79
CA ARG A 133 -3.94 -21.66 23.04
C ARG A 133 -4.87 -20.74 23.80
N GLY A 134 -6.16 -20.78 23.46
CA GLY A 134 -7.15 -19.95 24.10
C GLY A 134 -8.55 -20.24 23.58
N GLU A 135 -9.46 -19.35 23.87
CA GLU A 135 -10.82 -19.38 23.34
C GLU A 135 -11.11 -18.05 22.65
N LEU A 136 -10.74 -17.96 21.37
CA LEU A 136 -11.09 -16.81 20.55
C LEU A 136 -12.24 -17.18 19.61
N VAL A 137 -13.28 -16.35 19.57
CA VAL A 137 -14.31 -16.41 18.54
C VAL A 137 -14.30 -15.09 17.79
N VAL A 138 -14.08 -15.14 16.49
CA VAL A 138 -14.16 -13.99 15.62
C VAL A 138 -15.57 -13.88 15.09
N SER A 139 -16.26 -12.80 15.39
CA SER A 139 -17.61 -12.54 14.91
C SER A 139 -17.58 -11.97 13.49
N ARG A 140 -18.58 -12.36 12.70
CA ARG A 140 -18.77 -11.78 11.38
C ARG A 140 -19.08 -10.27 11.53
N PRO A 141 -18.44 -9.40 10.73
CA PRO A 141 -18.70 -7.97 10.78
C PRO A 141 -20.17 -7.65 10.54
N ALA A 142 -20.76 -6.83 11.41
CA ALA A 142 -22.16 -6.41 11.29
C ALA A 142 -22.27 -5.18 10.37
N TYR A 143 -22.16 -5.40 9.07
CA TYR A 143 -22.26 -4.34 8.05
C TYR A 143 -23.61 -3.65 8.02
N ASP A 144 -24.65 -4.36 8.39
CA ASP A 144 -26.03 -3.90 8.47
C ASP A 144 -26.23 -2.75 9.48
N ARG A 145 -25.43 -2.68 10.56
CA ARG A 145 -25.49 -1.57 11.51
C ARG A 145 -25.17 -0.22 10.85
N LEU A 146 -24.24 -0.21 9.93
CA LEU A 146 -23.87 1.02 9.21
C LEU A 146 -24.99 1.47 8.27
N LEU A 147 -25.66 0.50 7.64
CA LEU A 147 -26.70 0.73 6.66
C LEU A 147 -28.09 0.92 7.28
N SER A 148 -28.28 0.54 8.55
CA SER A 148 -29.54 0.66 9.27
C SER A 148 -29.70 1.99 10.03
N GLY A 149 -28.73 2.89 9.93
CA GLY A 149 -28.85 4.25 10.49
C GLY A 149 -29.94 5.07 9.77
N ASP A 150 -30.40 6.12 10.44
CA ASP A 150 -31.42 7.05 9.93
C ASP A 150 -30.88 8.07 8.92
N ARG A 151 -29.58 8.02 8.65
CA ARG A 151 -28.89 8.91 7.71
C ARG A 151 -28.97 8.38 6.29
N VAL A 152 -29.41 9.21 5.36
CA VAL A 152 -29.32 8.90 3.91
C VAL A 152 -27.88 9.15 3.44
N TRP A 153 -27.31 8.14 2.81
CA TRP A 153 -25.98 8.24 2.18
C TRP A 153 -26.14 8.48 0.69
N HIS A 154 -25.41 9.46 0.18
CA HIS A 154 -25.34 9.75 -1.26
C HIS A 154 -23.90 10.16 -1.62
N ARG A 155 -23.58 9.98 -2.87
CA ARG A 155 -22.26 10.37 -3.41
C ARG A 155 -22.23 11.87 -3.62
N GLU A 156 -21.18 12.52 -3.16
CA GLU A 156 -20.92 13.94 -3.28
C GLU A 156 -19.58 14.15 -3.97
N GLN A 157 -19.38 15.29 -4.62
CA GLN A 157 -18.06 15.69 -5.10
C GLN A 157 -17.26 16.25 -3.94
N ILE A 158 -16.56 15.34 -3.22
CA ILE A 158 -15.79 15.67 -2.01
C ILE A 158 -14.54 16.48 -2.39
N TYR A 159 -13.87 16.11 -3.48
CA TYR A 159 -12.80 16.91 -4.07
C TYR A 159 -13.36 18.13 -4.82
N GLY A 160 -14.35 18.74 -4.19
CA GLY A 160 -14.87 19.98 -4.73
C GLY A 160 -13.75 20.99 -4.78
N VAL A 161 -13.59 21.60 -5.89
CA VAL A 161 -13.21 22.98 -6.10
C VAL A 161 -12.13 23.59 -5.17
N GLY A 162 -11.39 22.79 -4.42
CA GLY A 162 -10.24 23.26 -3.64
C GLY A 162 -8.99 23.30 -4.50
N THR A 163 -8.14 24.30 -4.29
CA THR A 163 -6.81 24.29 -4.92
C THR A 163 -6.05 23.04 -4.47
N PRO A 164 -5.51 22.22 -5.40
CA PRO A 164 -4.69 21.08 -5.03
C PRO A 164 -3.54 21.48 -4.12
N SER A 165 -3.12 20.57 -3.22
CA SER A 165 -2.02 20.86 -2.30
C SER A 165 -0.74 21.20 -3.07
N PRO A 166 -0.06 22.29 -2.72
CA PRO A 166 1.24 22.60 -3.32
C PRO A 166 2.38 21.74 -2.73
N VAL A 167 2.07 20.81 -1.82
CA VAL A 167 3.07 19.98 -1.14
C VAL A 167 2.93 18.54 -1.59
N THR A 168 4.03 17.98 -2.08
CA THR A 168 4.15 16.55 -2.40
C THR A 168 4.48 15.76 -1.15
N SER A 169 3.80 14.64 -0.92
CA SER A 169 4.06 13.79 0.23
C SER A 169 5.40 13.04 0.11
N GLU A 170 6.05 12.75 1.24
CA GLU A 170 7.29 11.96 1.28
C GLU A 170 7.11 10.56 0.66
N VAL A 171 5.92 9.98 0.76
CA VAL A 171 5.61 8.70 0.13
C VAL A 171 5.70 8.80 -1.38
N VAL A 172 5.08 9.82 -1.98
CA VAL A 172 5.14 10.06 -3.43
C VAL A 172 6.57 10.36 -3.88
N LEU A 173 7.32 11.16 -3.13
CA LEU A 173 8.73 11.42 -3.43
C LEU A 173 9.58 10.16 -3.38
N SER A 174 9.40 9.32 -2.37
CA SER A 174 10.13 8.06 -2.27
C SER A 174 9.77 7.08 -3.39
N LEU A 175 8.56 7.17 -3.91
CA LEU A 175 8.10 6.34 -5.03
C LEU A 175 8.68 6.82 -6.37
N THR A 176 8.82 8.14 -6.55
CA THR A 176 9.10 8.75 -7.85
C THR A 176 10.56 9.14 -8.03
N GLN A 177 11.24 9.58 -6.96
CA GLN A 177 12.64 10.02 -7.02
C GLN A 177 13.62 8.98 -7.61
N PRO A 178 13.48 7.65 -7.34
CA PRO A 178 14.41 6.65 -7.90
C PRO A 178 14.11 6.27 -9.36
N LEU A 179 13.09 6.87 -9.99
CA LEU A 179 12.75 6.58 -11.37
C LEU A 179 13.71 7.28 -12.34
N PRO A 180 14.08 6.62 -13.46
CA PRO A 180 14.92 7.26 -14.47
C PRO A 180 14.20 8.44 -15.15
N ALA A 181 14.92 9.55 -15.30
CA ALA A 181 14.45 10.73 -16.01
C ALA A 181 14.67 10.60 -17.56
N PRO A 182 13.93 11.32 -18.38
CA PRO A 182 12.86 12.27 -18.04
C PRO A 182 11.60 11.57 -17.52
N ILE A 183 10.93 12.21 -16.55
CA ILE A 183 9.70 11.71 -15.91
C ILE A 183 8.50 12.54 -16.36
N LEU A 184 7.42 11.90 -16.79
CA LEU A 184 6.11 12.53 -16.96
C LEU A 184 5.24 12.27 -15.72
N ASP A 185 4.70 13.32 -15.13
CA ASP A 185 3.62 13.29 -14.15
C ASP A 185 2.28 13.47 -14.88
N PHE A 186 1.54 12.38 -15.06
CA PHE A 186 0.24 12.36 -15.72
C PHE A 186 -0.89 12.63 -14.71
N GLY A 187 -1.64 13.71 -14.94
CA GLY A 187 -2.58 14.25 -13.98
C GLY A 187 -1.86 15.05 -12.88
N CYS A 188 -0.91 15.88 -13.29
CA CYS A 188 0.03 16.55 -12.37
C CYS A 188 -0.61 17.63 -11.48
N GLY A 189 -1.90 17.91 -11.67
CA GLY A 189 -2.59 18.99 -10.96
C GLY A 189 -1.91 20.34 -11.17
N ILE A 190 -1.55 21.01 -10.11
CA ILE A 190 -0.83 22.31 -10.16
C ILE A 190 0.68 22.19 -10.36
N GLY A 191 1.20 20.97 -10.60
CA GLY A 191 2.62 20.72 -10.83
C GLY A 191 3.49 20.61 -9.57
N ALA A 192 2.90 20.29 -8.43
CA ALA A 192 3.64 20.18 -7.16
C ALA A 192 4.76 19.12 -7.20
N LEU A 193 4.48 17.93 -7.76
CA LEU A 193 5.48 16.88 -7.91
C LEU A 193 6.55 17.29 -8.94
N VAL A 194 6.14 17.88 -10.07
CA VAL A 194 7.07 18.37 -11.08
C VAL A 194 8.05 19.38 -10.46
N ARG A 195 7.55 20.34 -9.68
CA ARG A 195 8.39 21.31 -8.97
C ARG A 195 9.39 20.62 -8.04
N GLU A 196 8.93 19.67 -7.25
CA GLU A 196 9.77 18.98 -6.26
C GLU A 196 10.86 18.14 -6.93
N LEU A 197 10.54 17.43 -8.02
CA LEU A 197 11.51 16.66 -8.78
C LEU A 197 12.55 17.58 -9.43
N ARG A 198 12.10 18.67 -10.06
CA ARG A 198 13.02 19.64 -10.71
C ARG A 198 13.89 20.37 -9.72
N SER A 199 13.42 20.68 -8.52
CA SER A 199 14.26 21.26 -7.45
C SER A 199 15.38 20.33 -6.99
N ARG A 200 15.27 19.04 -7.29
CA ARG A 200 16.26 17.99 -7.05
C ARG A 200 17.08 17.63 -8.29
N GLU A 201 17.06 18.49 -9.30
CA GLU A 201 17.76 18.31 -10.58
C GLU A 201 17.28 17.08 -11.39
N VAL A 202 16.06 16.59 -11.13
CA VAL A 202 15.41 15.53 -11.92
C VAL A 202 14.61 16.17 -13.03
N GLU A 203 14.88 15.78 -14.28
CA GLU A 203 14.11 16.22 -15.43
C GLU A 203 12.70 15.64 -15.37
N ALA A 204 11.70 16.52 -15.14
CA ALA A 204 10.30 16.14 -14.97
C ALA A 204 9.36 17.12 -15.70
N TYR A 205 8.29 16.57 -16.23
CA TYR A 205 7.24 17.27 -16.96
C TYR A 205 5.88 16.89 -16.40
N GLY A 206 4.88 17.75 -16.58
CA GLY A 206 3.50 17.50 -16.20
C GLY A 206 2.57 17.48 -17.40
N LEU A 207 1.56 16.63 -17.35
CA LEU A 207 0.43 16.66 -18.26
C LEU A 207 -0.86 16.71 -17.44
N GLU A 208 -1.68 17.73 -17.66
CA GLU A 208 -2.93 17.92 -16.94
C GLU A 208 -4.09 18.17 -17.91
N ILE A 209 -5.28 17.69 -17.54
CA ILE A 209 -6.47 18.01 -18.32
C ILE A 209 -6.81 19.49 -18.20
N ASP A 210 -7.13 20.14 -19.31
CA ASP A 210 -7.47 21.57 -19.32
C ASP A 210 -8.81 21.82 -18.63
N ARG A 211 -8.73 21.98 -17.31
CA ARG A 211 -9.84 22.44 -16.46
C ARG A 211 -9.43 23.71 -15.74
N PRO A 212 -10.11 24.84 -15.96
CA PRO A 212 -9.76 26.12 -15.34
C PRO A 212 -9.63 26.07 -13.81
N ALA A 213 -10.40 25.20 -13.15
CA ALA A 213 -10.33 25.01 -11.70
C ALA A 213 -8.95 24.46 -11.24
N ILE A 214 -8.21 23.80 -12.10
CA ILE A 214 -6.86 23.27 -11.83
C ILE A 214 -5.82 24.13 -12.53
N THR A 215 -5.98 24.34 -13.83
CA THR A 215 -4.97 24.96 -14.69
C THR A 215 -4.67 26.41 -14.33
N ASN A 216 -5.65 27.14 -13.78
CA ASN A 216 -5.43 28.48 -13.21
C ASN A 216 -4.57 28.48 -11.94
N GLY A 217 -4.39 27.34 -11.31
CA GLY A 217 -3.58 27.17 -10.09
C GLY A 217 -2.17 26.60 -10.35
N ILE A 218 -1.79 26.35 -11.61
CA ILE A 218 -0.45 25.84 -11.94
C ILE A 218 0.61 26.75 -11.37
N LEU A 219 1.57 26.15 -10.67
CA LEU A 219 2.64 26.86 -10.00
C LEU A 219 3.53 27.58 -11.02
N PRO A 220 3.75 28.90 -10.88
CA PRO A 220 4.51 29.70 -11.86
C PRO A 220 5.89 29.14 -12.14
N GLU A 221 6.53 28.53 -11.12
CA GLU A 221 7.89 27.99 -11.20
C GLU A 221 8.03 26.79 -12.14
N VAL A 222 6.91 26.14 -12.47
CA VAL A 222 6.89 24.95 -13.33
C VAL A 222 5.92 25.06 -14.50
N ALA A 223 5.30 26.21 -14.70
CA ALA A 223 4.31 26.40 -15.74
C ALA A 223 4.84 26.06 -17.15
N GLU A 224 6.10 26.33 -17.43
CA GLU A 224 6.73 25.99 -18.71
C GLU A 224 6.94 24.46 -18.92
N PHE A 225 6.87 23.68 -17.85
CA PHE A 225 7.06 22.22 -17.86
C PHE A 225 5.73 21.46 -17.76
N VAL A 226 4.61 22.17 -17.67
CA VAL A 226 3.28 21.59 -17.60
C VAL A 226 2.54 21.85 -18.89
N THR A 227 2.11 20.77 -19.55
CA THR A 227 1.27 20.83 -20.74
C THR A 227 -0.18 20.56 -20.34
N CYS A 228 -1.10 21.41 -20.83
CA CYS A 228 -2.53 21.19 -20.70
C CYS A 228 -3.07 20.53 -21.96
N TYR A 229 -3.99 19.55 -21.82
CA TYR A 229 -4.61 18.84 -22.94
C TYR A 229 -6.11 18.66 -22.71
N ASP A 230 -6.84 18.31 -23.74
CA ASP A 230 -8.31 18.22 -23.74
C ASP A 230 -8.88 16.91 -23.15
N GLY A 231 -7.99 16.01 -22.65
CA GLY A 231 -8.39 14.70 -22.13
C GLY A 231 -8.56 13.63 -23.20
N SER A 232 -8.27 13.92 -24.47
CA SER A 232 -8.36 12.95 -25.56
C SER A 232 -7.15 12.03 -25.64
N PHE A 233 -7.35 10.85 -26.24
CA PHE A 233 -6.31 9.90 -26.60
C PHE A 233 -6.28 9.72 -28.13
N PRO A 234 -5.09 9.48 -28.75
CA PRO A 234 -3.79 9.25 -28.12
C PRO A 234 -3.17 10.53 -27.52
N LEU A 235 -2.29 10.34 -26.54
CA LEU A 235 -1.51 11.43 -25.95
C LEU A 235 -0.52 12.01 -26.99
N PRO A 236 -0.21 13.33 -26.92
CA PRO A 236 0.59 14.03 -27.94
C PRO A 236 2.10 13.77 -27.83
N TYR A 237 2.48 12.54 -27.53
CA TYR A 237 3.87 12.10 -27.39
C TYR A 237 4.14 10.86 -28.26
N GLU A 238 5.38 10.72 -28.70
CA GLU A 238 5.85 9.54 -29.42
C GLU A 238 5.94 8.34 -28.47
N ASP A 239 6.08 7.14 -29.04
CA ASP A 239 6.35 5.92 -28.29
C ASP A 239 7.66 6.06 -27.50
N GLU A 240 7.67 5.56 -26.26
CA GLU A 240 8.86 5.56 -25.41
C GLU A 240 9.48 6.96 -25.17
N HIS A 241 8.68 8.01 -25.28
CA HIS A 241 9.14 9.38 -25.15
C HIS A 241 9.77 9.70 -23.79
N PHE A 242 9.17 9.19 -22.72
CA PHE A 242 9.68 9.37 -21.35
C PHE A 242 10.39 8.12 -20.85
N SER A 243 11.48 8.30 -20.09
CA SER A 243 12.08 7.17 -19.39
C SER A 243 11.13 6.58 -18.37
N SER A 244 10.39 7.46 -17.68
CA SER A 244 9.38 7.04 -16.72
C SER A 244 8.11 7.87 -16.82
N VAL A 245 6.99 7.23 -16.41
CA VAL A 245 5.70 7.90 -16.26
C VAL A 245 5.18 7.64 -14.84
N VAL A 246 4.64 8.66 -14.20
CA VAL A 246 3.94 8.53 -12.92
C VAL A 246 2.51 9.03 -13.05
N SER A 247 1.60 8.43 -12.27
CA SER A 247 0.20 8.86 -12.20
C SER A 247 -0.30 8.61 -10.77
N ILE A 248 -0.53 9.69 -10.05
CA ILE A 248 -0.76 9.70 -8.61
C ILE A 248 -2.21 10.05 -8.31
N GLU A 249 -3.02 9.07 -7.89
CA GLU A 249 -4.46 9.23 -7.58
C GLU A 249 -5.22 9.90 -8.76
N VAL A 250 -5.11 9.31 -9.95
CA VAL A 250 -5.72 9.86 -11.20
C VAL A 250 -6.58 8.82 -11.90
N LEU A 251 -6.14 7.56 -11.97
CA LEU A 251 -6.81 6.53 -12.78
C LEU A 251 -8.23 6.23 -12.32
N GLU A 252 -8.55 6.44 -11.06
CA GLU A 252 -9.90 6.31 -10.51
C GLU A 252 -10.88 7.35 -11.08
N HIS A 253 -10.37 8.48 -11.55
CA HIS A 253 -11.16 9.59 -12.14
C HIS A 253 -11.36 9.46 -13.65
N ILE A 254 -10.72 8.51 -14.31
CA ILE A 254 -10.80 8.36 -15.77
C ILE A 254 -11.78 7.25 -16.11
N PRO A 255 -12.94 7.53 -16.71
CA PRO A 255 -13.93 6.50 -17.02
C PRO A 255 -13.38 5.32 -17.82
N ASP A 256 -12.54 5.58 -18.83
CA ASP A 256 -11.86 4.58 -19.66
C ASP A 256 -10.36 4.52 -19.28
N TYR A 257 -10.09 4.12 -18.03
CA TYR A 257 -8.73 4.08 -17.51
C TYR A 257 -7.82 3.08 -18.25
N GLU A 258 -8.38 2.06 -18.91
CA GLU A 258 -7.59 1.11 -19.69
C GLU A 258 -6.97 1.78 -20.93
N LYS A 259 -7.67 2.71 -21.57
CA LYS A 259 -7.07 3.52 -22.65
C LYS A 259 -5.95 4.42 -22.11
N ALA A 260 -6.17 5.05 -20.97
CA ALA A 260 -5.13 5.84 -20.34
C ALA A 260 -3.89 5.00 -20.05
N LEU A 261 -4.05 3.80 -19.43
CA LEU A 261 -2.95 2.90 -19.16
C LEU A 261 -2.22 2.42 -20.43
N ALA A 262 -2.95 2.13 -21.50
CA ALA A 262 -2.34 1.75 -22.78
C ALA A 262 -1.44 2.86 -23.33
N GLU A 263 -1.91 4.11 -23.27
CA GLU A 263 -1.14 5.26 -23.69
C GLU A 263 0.05 5.56 -22.78
N LEU A 264 -0.16 5.53 -21.46
CA LEU A 264 0.93 5.70 -20.50
C LEU A 264 2.02 4.62 -20.70
N ALA A 265 1.61 3.38 -20.95
CA ALA A 265 2.56 2.33 -21.28
C ALA A 265 3.26 2.57 -22.63
N ARG A 266 2.55 3.07 -23.66
CA ARG A 266 3.13 3.37 -24.97
C ARG A 266 4.24 4.41 -24.88
N ILE A 267 4.01 5.49 -24.12
CA ILE A 267 4.97 6.59 -24.00
C ILE A 267 6.07 6.32 -22.97
N THR A 268 5.97 5.25 -22.18
CA THR A 268 6.98 4.82 -21.20
C THR A 268 8.03 3.95 -21.85
N ARG A 269 9.31 4.26 -21.61
CA ARG A 269 10.47 3.48 -22.10
C ARG A 269 10.95 2.45 -21.08
N ASP A 270 11.00 2.77 -19.79
CA ASP A 270 11.60 1.90 -18.76
C ASP A 270 10.63 1.62 -17.60
N ARG A 271 10.19 2.64 -16.87
CA ARG A 271 9.42 2.44 -15.64
C ARG A 271 8.17 3.29 -15.57
N ALA A 272 7.18 2.77 -14.85
CA ALA A 272 6.02 3.56 -14.45
C ALA A 272 5.72 3.37 -12.97
N ALA A 273 5.14 4.39 -12.35
CA ALA A 273 4.63 4.32 -10.99
C ALA A 273 3.19 4.86 -10.95
N PHE A 274 2.33 4.10 -10.29
CA PHE A 274 0.91 4.43 -10.17
C PHE A 274 0.50 4.40 -8.71
N THR A 275 -0.35 5.33 -8.28
CA THR A 275 -1.12 5.16 -7.05
C THR A 275 -2.61 5.25 -7.34
N VAL A 276 -3.37 4.45 -6.62
CA VAL A 276 -4.84 4.41 -6.70
C VAL A 276 -5.41 4.13 -5.31
N PRO A 277 -6.64 4.58 -5.02
CA PRO A 277 -7.33 4.20 -3.80
C PRO A 277 -7.51 2.69 -3.67
N ASN A 278 -7.37 2.18 -2.45
CA ASN A 278 -7.44 0.75 -2.13
C ASN A 278 -8.84 0.37 -1.66
N ILE A 279 -9.63 -0.28 -2.51
CA ILE A 279 -10.97 -0.74 -2.15
C ILE A 279 -10.96 -1.76 -1.00
N ASN A 280 -9.87 -2.48 -0.79
CA ASN A 280 -9.76 -3.46 0.31
C ASN A 280 -9.78 -2.80 1.69
N ALA A 281 -9.55 -1.49 1.79
CA ALA A 281 -9.73 -0.75 3.03
C ALA A 281 -11.21 -0.63 3.43
N ILE A 282 -12.13 -0.71 2.48
CA ILE A 282 -13.57 -0.47 2.70
C ILE A 282 -14.18 -1.44 3.72
N PRO A 283 -14.01 -2.77 3.60
CA PRO A 283 -14.55 -3.71 4.59
C PRO A 283 -14.00 -3.51 6.00
N LEU A 284 -12.77 -3.03 6.12
CA LEU A 284 -12.13 -2.76 7.41
C LEU A 284 -12.69 -1.51 8.09
N CYS A 285 -13.26 -0.59 7.32
CA CYS A 285 -13.87 0.62 7.86
C CYS A 285 -15.25 0.36 8.49
N PHE A 286 -16.03 -0.56 7.95
CA PHE A 286 -17.40 -0.81 8.38
C PHE A 286 -17.56 -1.27 9.83
N PRO A 287 -16.74 -2.18 10.38
CA PRO A 287 -16.83 -2.54 11.79
C PRO A 287 -16.64 -1.37 12.75
N HIS A 288 -15.95 -0.32 12.28
CA HIS A 288 -15.69 0.89 13.03
C HIS A 288 -16.71 2.00 12.76
N GLN A 289 -17.76 1.72 11.99
CA GLN A 289 -18.79 2.68 11.57
C GLN A 289 -18.20 3.89 10.81
N VAL A 290 -17.15 3.65 10.04
CA VAL A 290 -16.51 4.64 9.17
C VAL A 290 -16.87 4.31 7.73
N VAL A 291 -17.40 5.29 7.00
CA VAL A 291 -17.58 5.18 5.55
C VAL A 291 -16.36 5.81 4.87
N PRO A 292 -15.59 5.05 4.11
CA PRO A 292 -14.45 5.61 3.39
C PRO A 292 -14.92 6.68 2.41
N TRP A 293 -14.28 7.83 2.47
CA TRP A 293 -14.57 8.95 1.57
C TRP A 293 -14.45 8.55 0.09
N HIS A 294 -13.58 7.61 -0.23
CA HIS A 294 -13.41 7.03 -1.56
C HIS A 294 -14.72 6.47 -2.17
N LEU A 295 -15.60 5.90 -1.35
CA LEU A 295 -16.94 5.49 -1.81
C LEU A 295 -17.88 6.67 -2.02
N LEU A 296 -17.69 7.75 -1.29
CA LEU A 296 -18.56 8.92 -1.32
C LEU A 296 -18.17 9.90 -2.44
N GLU A 297 -16.92 9.86 -2.91
CA GLU A 297 -16.45 10.75 -3.97
C GLU A 297 -17.11 10.43 -5.31
N ALA A 298 -17.89 11.38 -5.83
CA ALA A 298 -18.68 11.20 -7.05
C ALA A 298 -17.84 11.06 -8.32
N THR A 299 -16.61 11.58 -8.31
CA THR A 299 -15.71 11.55 -9.48
C THR A 299 -14.85 10.29 -9.53
N HIS A 300 -14.95 9.38 -8.55
CA HIS A 300 -14.33 8.06 -8.62
C HIS A 300 -15.21 7.11 -9.44
N PHE A 301 -14.80 6.82 -10.64
CA PHE A 301 -15.47 5.87 -11.56
C PHE A 301 -14.94 4.46 -11.38
N ASN A 302 -13.66 4.31 -11.01
CA ASN A 302 -12.98 3.02 -10.93
C ASN A 302 -12.58 2.71 -9.49
N PHE A 303 -12.71 1.44 -9.13
CA PHE A 303 -12.40 0.91 -7.81
C PHE A 303 -11.38 -0.21 -7.94
N PHE A 304 -10.20 -0.02 -7.35
CA PHE A 304 -9.08 -0.93 -7.49
C PHE A 304 -8.84 -1.72 -6.22
N ASN A 305 -8.61 -3.02 -6.37
CA ASN A 305 -7.88 -3.82 -5.41
C ASN A 305 -6.57 -4.29 -6.04
N GLN A 306 -5.64 -4.78 -5.22
CA GLN A 306 -4.33 -5.20 -5.71
C GLN A 306 -4.45 -6.23 -6.84
N ALA A 307 -5.28 -7.27 -6.68
CA ALA A 307 -5.38 -8.35 -7.66
C ALA A 307 -5.92 -7.88 -9.02
N SER A 308 -6.98 -7.05 -9.02
CA SER A 308 -7.55 -6.52 -10.26
C SER A 308 -6.60 -5.54 -10.95
N PHE A 309 -5.94 -4.67 -10.18
CA PHE A 309 -5.03 -3.70 -10.72
C PHE A 309 -3.75 -4.36 -11.25
N GLN A 310 -3.21 -5.33 -10.51
CA GLN A 310 -2.08 -6.14 -10.97
C GLN A 310 -2.37 -6.79 -12.31
N LYS A 311 -3.48 -7.51 -12.42
CA LYS A 311 -3.89 -8.17 -13.66
C LYS A 311 -4.01 -7.22 -14.85
N THR A 312 -4.44 -5.97 -14.60
CA THR A 312 -4.51 -4.95 -15.64
C THR A 312 -3.13 -4.45 -16.04
N LEU A 313 -2.27 -4.14 -15.07
CA LEU A 313 -0.91 -3.64 -15.33
C LEU A 313 -0.02 -4.66 -16.03
N GLU A 314 -0.14 -5.95 -15.70
CA GLU A 314 0.61 -7.06 -16.32
C GLU A 314 0.33 -7.24 -17.82
N ARG A 315 -0.70 -6.59 -18.37
CA ARG A 315 -0.93 -6.53 -19.83
C ARG A 315 0.03 -5.59 -20.55
N TYR A 316 0.61 -4.65 -19.85
CA TYR A 316 1.41 -3.56 -20.40
C TYR A 316 2.85 -3.55 -19.91
N PHE A 317 3.11 -4.14 -18.74
CA PHE A 317 4.40 -4.12 -18.07
C PHE A 317 4.87 -5.54 -17.75
N SER A 318 6.17 -5.77 -17.90
CA SER A 318 6.79 -7.10 -17.70
C SER A 318 6.94 -7.46 -16.22
N GLU A 319 7.10 -6.45 -15.34
CA GLU A 319 7.19 -6.61 -13.90
C GLU A 319 6.26 -5.60 -13.23
N VAL A 320 5.51 -6.06 -12.23
CA VAL A 320 4.60 -5.21 -11.44
C VAL A 320 4.78 -5.53 -9.97
N GLN A 321 5.13 -4.52 -9.20
CA GLN A 321 5.36 -4.62 -7.76
C GLN A 321 4.42 -3.68 -7.03
N PHE A 322 3.87 -4.13 -5.88
CA PHE A 322 2.91 -3.36 -5.10
C PHE A 322 3.39 -3.04 -3.70
N ALA A 323 3.00 -1.86 -3.22
CA ALA A 323 3.04 -1.50 -1.82
C ALA A 323 1.68 -0.93 -1.39
N GLN A 324 1.34 -1.13 -0.12
CA GLN A 324 0.23 -0.40 0.51
C GLN A 324 0.79 0.86 1.15
N ILE A 325 0.09 1.97 0.92
CA ILE A 325 0.50 3.30 1.38
C ILE A 325 -0.67 4.03 2.06
N HIS A 326 -0.37 5.15 2.70
CA HIS A 326 -1.32 5.97 3.46
C HIS A 326 -2.03 5.17 4.56
N PRO A 327 -1.30 4.75 5.61
CA PRO A 327 -1.88 4.05 6.75
C PRO A 327 -2.83 4.97 7.53
N VAL A 328 -3.97 4.43 7.91
CA VAL A 328 -4.97 5.06 8.78
C VAL A 328 -5.25 4.11 9.92
N THR A 329 -5.33 4.62 11.14
CA THR A 329 -5.69 3.83 12.32
C THR A 329 -7.02 4.31 12.90
N VAL A 330 -7.98 3.41 13.01
CA VAL A 330 -9.28 3.68 13.63
C VAL A 330 -9.54 2.62 14.69
N ASN A 331 -9.79 3.04 15.91
CA ASN A 331 -10.06 2.14 17.05
C ASN A 331 -9.04 1.00 17.19
N GLY A 332 -7.74 1.30 16.97
CA GLY A 332 -6.67 0.32 17.05
C GLY A 332 -6.47 -0.57 15.81
N THR A 333 -7.36 -0.50 14.82
CA THR A 333 -7.18 -1.20 13.54
C THR A 333 -6.48 -0.29 12.54
N GLN A 334 -5.38 -0.77 11.97
CA GLN A 334 -4.68 -0.09 10.88
C GLN A 334 -5.12 -0.66 9.53
N PHE A 335 -5.37 0.23 8.59
CA PHE A 335 -5.62 -0.10 7.20
C PHE A 335 -4.95 0.92 6.27
N PHE A 336 -4.77 0.55 5.02
CA PHE A 336 -4.08 1.38 4.03
C PHE A 336 -5.07 1.85 2.98
N THR A 337 -5.15 3.15 2.80
CA THR A 337 -6.17 3.75 1.93
C THR A 337 -5.80 3.79 0.47
N SER A 338 -4.52 3.60 0.14
CA SER A 338 -4.05 3.60 -1.25
C SER A 338 -3.09 2.45 -1.54
N LEU A 339 -3.05 2.05 -2.80
CA LEU A 339 -2.07 1.14 -3.39
C LEU A 339 -1.05 1.95 -4.17
N ALA A 340 0.20 1.55 -4.12
CA ALA A 340 1.24 2.00 -5.05
C ALA A 340 1.71 0.81 -5.87
N ALA A 341 1.83 0.99 -7.19
CA ALA A 341 2.42 0.02 -8.10
C ALA A 341 3.65 0.62 -8.76
N ILE A 342 4.75 -0.13 -8.78
CA ILE A 342 5.94 0.19 -9.56
C ILE A 342 6.05 -0.87 -10.65
N CYS A 343 6.14 -0.40 -11.89
CA CYS A 343 6.11 -1.23 -13.09
C CYS A 343 7.40 -1.06 -13.89
N ARG A 344 7.80 -2.12 -14.57
CA ARG A 344 8.88 -2.12 -15.53
C ARG A 344 8.33 -2.51 -16.90
N LYS A 345 8.82 -1.80 -17.94
CA LYS A 345 8.45 -2.06 -19.32
C LYS A 345 9.03 -3.35 -19.86
#